data_03fa22c03157a6c010668f463a038b1c
#
_entry.id   03fa22c03157a6c010668f463a038b1c
#
_cell.length_a   1.000
_cell.length_b   1.000
_cell.length_c   1.000
_cell.angle_alpha   90.00
_cell.angle_beta   90.00
_cell.angle_gamma   90.00
#
_symmetry.space_group_name_H-M   'P 1'
#
loop_
_entity.id
_entity.type
_entity.pdbx_description
1 polymer ?
#
loop_
_entity_poly.entity_id
_entity_poly.type
_entity_poly.pdbx_seq_one_letter_code
_entity_poly.pdbx_strand_id
1 'polypeptide(L)'
;MTLEIPAGKLDAGEEPLICAKRELKEETGYVAESWTKLTSLLTTPGFTDEVIHLYKAESMRFDEACPDEDEFIHTCLCTPEEIRRMIADETIVDAKTLVALFMAGI
;
A
#
# COMPACT_ATOMS: atom_id res chain seq x y z
N MET A 1 11.26 7.16 -11.32
CA MET A 1 10.83 6.18 -10.30
C MET A 1 9.74 6.77 -9.43
N THR A 2 8.64 6.08 -9.27
CA THR A 2 7.53 6.52 -8.43
C THR A 2 7.58 5.77 -7.10
N LEU A 3 7.48 6.50 -5.99
CA LEU A 3 7.42 5.90 -4.67
C LEU A 3 5.94 5.76 -4.27
N GLU A 4 5.51 4.53 -4.04
CA GLU A 4 4.13 4.20 -3.75
C GLU A 4 4.00 3.20 -2.60
N ILE A 5 2.81 3.20 -1.95
CA ILE A 5 2.46 2.12 -1.02
C ILE A 5 2.17 0.85 -1.82
N PRO A 6 2.34 -0.34 -1.21
CA PRO A 6 1.96 -1.59 -1.88
C PRO A 6 0.50 -1.58 -2.29
N ALA A 7 0.22 -2.05 -3.49
CA ALA A 7 -1.12 -2.11 -4.02
C ALA A 7 -1.27 -3.28 -4.99
N GLY A 8 -2.49 -3.79 -5.10
CA GLY A 8 -2.80 -4.85 -6.03
C GLY A 8 -4.29 -4.91 -6.30
N LYS A 9 -4.67 -5.70 -7.29
CA LYS A 9 -6.06 -5.88 -7.67
C LYS A 9 -6.66 -7.08 -6.95
N LEU A 10 -7.95 -6.96 -6.60
CA LEU A 10 -8.72 -8.07 -6.07
C LEU A 10 -8.83 -9.19 -7.12
N ASP A 11 -8.61 -10.42 -6.67
CA ASP A 11 -8.98 -11.57 -7.47
C ASP A 11 -10.49 -11.76 -7.37
N ALA A 12 -11.08 -12.45 -8.33
CA ALA A 12 -12.51 -12.66 -8.37
C ALA A 12 -13.02 -13.32 -7.07
N GLY A 13 -13.97 -12.66 -6.39
CA GLY A 13 -14.52 -13.14 -5.14
C GLY A 13 -13.66 -12.94 -3.90
N GLU A 14 -12.52 -12.27 -4.03
CA GLU A 14 -11.62 -12.02 -2.91
C GLU A 14 -12.08 -10.82 -2.08
N GLU A 15 -12.02 -10.95 -0.76
CA GLU A 15 -12.30 -9.83 0.13
C GLU A 15 -11.14 -8.83 0.14
N PRO A 16 -11.42 -7.51 0.27
CA PRO A 16 -10.37 -6.49 0.25
C PRO A 16 -9.25 -6.70 1.28
N LEU A 17 -9.58 -7.08 2.50
CA LEU A 17 -8.57 -7.33 3.54
C LEU A 17 -7.69 -8.54 3.19
N ILE A 18 -8.27 -9.59 2.67
CA ILE A 18 -7.52 -10.79 2.25
C ILE A 18 -6.58 -10.42 1.10
N CYS A 19 -7.07 -9.61 0.16
CA CYS A 19 -6.24 -9.08 -0.93
C CYS A 19 -5.06 -8.27 -0.38
N ALA A 20 -5.31 -7.36 0.57
CA ALA A 20 -4.26 -6.53 1.15
C ALA A 20 -3.18 -7.37 1.83
N LYS A 21 -3.57 -8.39 2.57
CA LYS A 21 -2.63 -9.31 3.22
C LYS A 21 -1.79 -10.07 2.20
N ARG A 22 -2.42 -10.57 1.15
CA ARG A 22 -1.75 -11.30 0.09
C ARG A 22 -0.75 -10.41 -0.65
N GLU A 23 -1.20 -9.24 -1.05
CA GLU A 23 -0.35 -8.29 -1.79
C GLU A 23 0.84 -7.79 -0.99
N LEU A 24 0.65 -7.53 0.32
CA LEU A 24 1.76 -7.13 1.18
C LEU A 24 2.85 -8.20 1.19
N LYS A 25 2.46 -9.46 1.34
CA LYS A 25 3.39 -10.56 1.36
C LYS A 25 4.08 -10.77 0.01
N GLU A 26 3.30 -10.74 -1.08
CA GLU A 26 3.85 -10.94 -2.43
C GLU A 26 4.82 -9.82 -2.83
N GLU A 27 4.50 -8.58 -2.50
CA GLU A 27 5.30 -7.44 -2.91
C GLU A 27 6.48 -7.15 -2.00
N THR A 28 6.36 -7.37 -0.70
CA THR A 28 7.38 -6.96 0.27
C THR A 28 8.02 -8.10 1.05
N GLY A 29 7.39 -9.26 1.09
CA GLY A 29 7.83 -10.37 1.94
C GLY A 29 7.44 -10.22 3.40
N TYR A 30 6.69 -9.17 3.75
CA TYR A 30 6.23 -8.96 5.12
C TYR A 30 4.82 -9.48 5.35
N VAL A 31 4.58 -9.95 6.56
CA VAL A 31 3.24 -10.25 7.07
C VAL A 31 3.00 -9.40 8.31
N ALA A 32 1.77 -9.01 8.55
CA ALA A 32 1.41 -8.16 9.68
C ALA A 32 0.36 -8.84 10.55
N GLU A 33 0.44 -8.63 11.85
CA GLU A 33 -0.52 -9.19 12.80
C GLU A 33 -1.72 -8.27 13.02
N SER A 34 -1.54 -6.97 12.83
CA SER A 34 -2.58 -5.98 13.09
C SER A 34 -2.90 -5.20 11.82
N TRP A 35 -4.19 -5.11 11.49
CA TRP A 35 -4.68 -4.44 10.30
C TRP A 35 -5.82 -3.49 10.68
N THR A 36 -5.70 -2.24 10.26
CA THR A 36 -6.72 -1.22 10.48
C THR A 36 -7.14 -0.65 9.14
N LYS A 37 -8.44 -0.64 8.86
CA LYS A 37 -8.95 -0.01 7.66
C LYS A 37 -8.86 1.51 7.83
N LEU A 38 -8.23 2.19 6.90
CA LEU A 38 -8.11 3.64 6.89
C LEU A 38 -9.30 4.28 6.19
N THR A 39 -9.57 3.88 4.97
CA THR A 39 -10.68 4.40 4.19
C THR A 39 -10.89 3.59 2.91
N SER A 40 -11.97 3.90 2.22
CA SER A 40 -12.19 3.46 0.84
C SER A 40 -12.10 4.70 -0.05
N LEU A 41 -11.47 4.57 -1.20
CA LEU A 41 -11.15 5.68 -2.09
C LEU A 41 -11.71 5.43 -3.48
N LEU A 42 -12.43 6.42 -4.01
CA LEU A 42 -12.83 6.44 -5.42
C LEU A 42 -11.80 7.25 -6.19
N THR A 43 -11.23 6.67 -7.24
CA THR A 43 -10.16 7.34 -8.01
C THR A 43 -10.69 8.23 -9.13
N THR A 44 -11.70 7.76 -9.86
CA THR A 44 -12.26 8.48 -11.01
C THR A 44 -13.79 8.40 -11.01
N PRO A 45 -14.47 9.13 -10.10
CA PRO A 45 -15.93 9.12 -10.06
C PRO A 45 -16.54 9.49 -11.40
N GLY A 46 -17.48 8.68 -11.89
CA GLY A 46 -18.15 8.90 -13.16
C GLY A 46 -17.46 8.27 -14.37
N PHE A 47 -16.23 7.76 -14.23
CA PHE A 47 -15.49 7.10 -15.31
C PHE A 47 -15.26 5.62 -15.05
N THR A 48 -15.02 5.25 -13.80
CA THR A 48 -14.81 3.85 -13.42
C THR A 48 -15.53 3.56 -12.12
N ASP A 49 -15.79 2.27 -11.87
CA ASP A 49 -16.33 1.79 -10.61
C ASP A 49 -15.21 1.36 -9.66
N GLU A 50 -13.98 1.79 -9.93
CA GLU A 50 -12.83 1.41 -9.13
C GLU A 50 -12.91 1.98 -7.72
N VAL A 51 -12.84 1.09 -6.74
CA VAL A 51 -12.74 1.45 -5.32
C VAL A 51 -11.43 0.88 -4.79
N ILE A 52 -10.62 1.73 -4.18
CA ILE A 52 -9.38 1.31 -3.53
C ILE A 52 -9.63 1.28 -2.02
N HIS A 53 -9.36 0.14 -1.40
CA HIS A 53 -9.47 -0.02 0.05
C HIS A 53 -8.07 0.14 0.65
N LEU A 54 -7.92 1.13 1.55
CA LEU A 54 -6.65 1.45 2.18
C LEU A 54 -6.59 0.90 3.60
N TYR A 55 -5.49 0.23 3.92
CA TYR A 55 -5.27 -0.38 5.23
C TYR A 55 -3.92 0.01 5.80
N LYS A 56 -3.86 0.09 7.14
CA LYS A 56 -2.61 0.23 7.87
C LYS A 56 -2.27 -1.13 8.47
N ALA A 57 -1.08 -1.62 8.17
CA ALA A 57 -0.57 -2.88 8.68
C ALA A 57 0.47 -2.59 9.77
N GLU A 58 0.35 -3.21 10.92
CA GLU A 58 1.27 -3.03 12.05
C GLU A 58 1.74 -4.37 12.58
N SER A 59 2.79 -4.35 13.40
CA SER A 59 3.40 -5.55 13.96
C SER A 59 3.84 -6.51 12.86
N MET A 60 4.64 -5.97 11.94
CA MET A 60 5.12 -6.72 10.78
C MET A 60 6.34 -7.55 11.11
N ARG A 61 6.41 -8.72 10.47
CA ARG A 61 7.59 -9.57 10.48
C ARG A 61 7.91 -9.98 9.06
N PHE A 62 9.19 -10.18 8.78
CA PHE A 62 9.62 -10.69 7.49
C PHE A 62 9.36 -12.19 7.42
N ASP A 63 8.65 -12.60 6.39
CA ASP A 63 8.40 -14.00 6.10
C ASP A 63 8.91 -14.24 4.69
N GLU A 64 9.69 -15.30 4.47
CA GLU A 64 10.24 -15.58 3.16
C GLU A 64 9.14 -15.80 2.13
N ALA A 65 8.63 -14.70 1.58
CA ALA A 65 7.81 -14.78 0.39
C ALA A 65 8.76 -14.92 -0.79
N CYS A 66 8.39 -15.73 -1.75
CA CYS A 66 9.00 -15.63 -3.07
C CYS A 66 8.32 -14.46 -3.76
N PRO A 67 8.91 -13.26 -3.81
CA PRO A 67 8.38 -12.24 -4.68
C PRO A 67 8.41 -12.80 -6.08
N ASP A 68 7.38 -12.47 -6.85
CA ASP A 68 7.30 -12.87 -8.24
C ASP A 68 8.58 -12.35 -8.92
N GLU A 69 9.38 -13.27 -9.50
CA GLU A 69 10.68 -12.92 -10.09
C GLU A 69 10.60 -11.86 -11.18
N ASP A 70 9.39 -11.62 -11.71
CA ASP A 70 9.13 -10.63 -12.74
C ASP A 70 8.81 -9.25 -12.20
N GLU A 71 8.72 -9.08 -10.87
CA GLU A 71 8.45 -7.78 -10.26
C GLU A 71 9.72 -7.08 -9.83
N PHE A 72 10.10 -6.03 -10.57
CA PHE A 72 11.21 -5.16 -10.21
C PHE A 72 10.80 -4.13 -9.17
N ILE A 73 10.23 -4.60 -8.04
CA ILE A 73 9.78 -3.74 -6.97
C ILE A 73 10.82 -3.77 -5.86
N HIS A 74 11.30 -2.58 -5.48
CA HIS A 74 12.19 -2.41 -4.35
C HIS A 74 11.40 -1.85 -3.17
N THR A 75 11.44 -2.57 -2.06
CA THR A 75 10.82 -2.10 -0.81
C THR A 75 11.77 -1.17 -0.08
N CYS A 76 11.31 0.04 0.23
CA CYS A 76 12.06 1.02 0.99
C CYS A 76 11.44 1.18 2.37
N LEU A 77 12.27 1.14 3.41
CA LEU A 77 11.85 1.44 4.78
C LEU A 77 12.20 2.88 5.08
N CYS A 78 11.19 3.67 5.41
CA CYS A 78 11.37 5.11 5.64
C CYS A 78 10.79 5.51 6.99
N THR A 79 11.45 6.47 7.64
CA THR A 79 10.92 7.08 8.86
C THR A 79 9.81 8.07 8.51
N PRO A 80 8.88 8.40 9.45
CA PRO A 80 7.89 9.43 9.21
C PRO A 80 8.47 10.78 8.77
N GLU A 81 9.63 11.16 9.30
CA GLU A 81 10.31 12.38 8.90
C GLU A 81 10.79 12.34 7.46
N GLU A 82 11.37 11.22 7.05
CA GLU A 82 11.79 11.02 5.67
C GLU A 82 10.58 11.07 4.71
N ILE A 83 9.46 10.46 5.12
CA ILE A 83 8.23 10.48 4.32
C ILE A 83 7.70 11.90 4.17
N ARG A 84 7.65 12.68 5.26
CA ARG A 84 7.19 14.08 5.19
C ARG A 84 8.07 14.91 4.27
N ARG A 85 9.38 14.67 4.29
CA ARG A 85 10.32 15.35 3.40
C ARG A 85 10.08 14.99 1.95
N MET A 86 9.83 13.70 1.67
CA MET A 86 9.54 13.22 0.31
C MET A 86 8.20 13.71 -0.22
N ILE A 87 7.24 13.98 0.65
CA ILE A 87 5.99 14.64 0.25
C ILE A 87 6.26 16.10 -0.11
N ALA A 88 7.03 16.80 0.72
CA ALA A 88 7.33 18.21 0.52
C ALA A 88 8.15 18.47 -0.75
N ASP A 89 9.07 17.58 -1.09
CA ASP A 89 9.92 17.72 -2.28
C ASP A 89 9.35 17.05 -3.53
N GLU A 90 8.11 16.56 -3.45
CA GLU A 90 7.40 15.91 -4.55
C GLU A 90 8.02 14.59 -5.04
N THR A 91 8.77 13.89 -4.18
CA THR A 91 9.19 12.51 -4.45
C THR A 91 7.99 11.57 -4.37
N ILE A 92 7.07 11.83 -3.44
CA ILE A 92 5.82 11.09 -3.31
C ILE A 92 4.70 11.95 -3.89
N VAL A 93 4.12 11.52 -4.99
CA VAL A 93 3.04 12.24 -5.69
C VAL A 93 1.84 11.35 -5.99
N ASP A 94 1.93 10.05 -5.74
CA ASP A 94 0.83 9.13 -6.00
C ASP A 94 -0.36 9.42 -5.09
N ALA A 95 -1.55 9.61 -5.68
CA ALA A 95 -2.73 10.03 -4.94
C ALA A 95 -3.13 9.06 -3.83
N LYS A 96 -3.18 7.76 -4.11
CA LYS A 96 -3.56 6.77 -3.09
C LYS A 96 -2.57 6.72 -1.94
N THR A 97 -1.28 6.90 -2.24
CA THR A 97 -0.21 6.94 -1.24
C THR A 97 -0.36 8.15 -0.34
N LEU A 98 -0.59 9.33 -0.91
CA LEU A 98 -0.79 10.56 -0.14
C LEU A 98 -2.00 10.47 0.79
N VAL A 99 -3.11 9.92 0.28
CA VAL A 99 -4.32 9.72 1.09
C VAL A 99 -4.05 8.75 2.24
N ALA A 100 -3.40 7.62 1.96
CA ALA A 100 -3.09 6.62 2.97
C ALA A 100 -2.19 7.20 4.07
N LEU A 101 -1.15 7.94 3.70
CA LEU A 101 -0.25 8.56 4.65
C LEU A 101 -0.97 9.60 5.51
N PHE A 102 -1.81 10.42 4.90
CA PHE A 102 -2.61 11.40 5.63
C PHE A 102 -3.55 10.71 6.64
N MET A 103 -4.26 9.67 6.21
CA MET A 103 -5.19 8.93 7.07
C MET A 103 -4.46 8.18 8.18
N ALA A 104 -3.21 7.78 7.96
CA ALA A 104 -2.38 7.12 8.97
C ALA A 104 -1.74 8.09 9.97
N GLY A 105 -1.91 9.39 9.79
CA GLY A 105 -1.41 10.40 10.72
C GLY A 105 0.03 10.84 10.47
N ILE A 106 0.50 10.68 9.27
CA ILE A 106 1.88 11.07 8.91
C ILE A 106 1.93 12.47 8.30
#